data_778db534ed08c88032eb3db1d50c7583
#
_entry.id   778db534ed08c88032eb3db1d50c7583
#
_cell.length_a   1.000
_cell.length_b   1.000
_cell.length_c   1.000
_cell.angle_alpha   90.00
_cell.angle_beta   90.00
_cell.angle_gamma   90.00
#
_symmetry.space_group_name_H-M   'P 1'
#
loop_
_entity.id
_entity.type
_entity.pdbx_description
1 polymer ?
#
loop_
_entity_poly.entity_id
_entity_poly.type
_entity_poly.pdbx_seq_one_letter_code
_entity_poly.pdbx_strand_id
1 'polypeptide(L)'
;MKSEVFNMDCMDYMRTLPDKAFTLAIADPPYGLIESGVQTRGGAGKLKGRILNESEKKFDRWDKAPTQEFFDELMRVCENVIIWGGNYFDLPPSRCVVAWDKCQPWPNFSQIELAWTSFDYPAKLYKFDNRTNDKIHPTQKPVDLYAWCLNTFAKPGDRIFDPMMGSQSSRIAAYKMGFDYVGCELDKEYFDKGCERFAKECKGEIKLKDGSIVKQASLFDL
;
A
#
# COMPACT_ATOMS: atom_id res chain seq x y z
N MET A 1 13.96 -4.43 -15.76
CA MET A 1 13.10 -4.08 -14.62
C MET A 1 13.74 -2.94 -13.84
N LYS A 2 13.02 -1.84 -13.68
CA LYS A 2 13.44 -0.68 -12.90
C LYS A 2 12.55 -0.59 -11.64
N SER A 3 13.12 -0.18 -10.51
CA SER A 3 12.38 0.00 -9.26
C SER A 3 12.83 1.30 -8.61
N GLU A 4 12.09 2.37 -8.87
CA GLU A 4 12.39 3.74 -8.45
C GLU A 4 11.45 4.17 -7.33
N VAL A 5 11.97 4.80 -6.28
CA VAL A 5 11.15 5.28 -5.16
C VAL A 5 11.60 6.65 -4.70
N PHE A 6 10.64 7.47 -4.29
CA PHE A 6 10.85 8.86 -3.93
C PHE A 6 10.27 9.16 -2.55
N ASN A 7 11.07 9.80 -1.68
CA ASN A 7 10.55 10.35 -0.43
C ASN A 7 10.02 11.76 -0.70
N MET A 8 8.77 11.85 -1.13
CA MET A 8 8.12 13.11 -1.50
C MET A 8 6.60 12.98 -1.51
N ASP A 9 5.91 14.11 -1.61
CA ASP A 9 4.48 14.14 -1.85
C ASP A 9 4.16 13.57 -3.24
N CYS A 10 3.24 12.62 -3.29
CA CYS A 10 2.83 11.99 -4.54
C CYS A 10 2.14 12.97 -5.50
N MET A 11 1.45 14.01 -4.98
CA MET A 11 0.82 15.03 -5.81
C MET A 11 1.88 15.85 -6.56
N ASP A 12 2.97 16.24 -5.87
CA ASP A 12 4.08 16.95 -6.50
C ASP A 12 4.73 16.09 -7.60
N TYR A 13 4.84 14.78 -7.36
CA TYR A 13 5.36 13.85 -8.38
C TYR A 13 4.39 13.72 -9.56
N MET A 14 3.10 13.43 -9.31
CA MET A 14 2.11 13.21 -10.36
C MET A 14 1.96 14.43 -11.28
N ARG A 15 1.99 15.66 -10.74
CA ARG A 15 1.94 16.90 -11.54
C ARG A 15 3.07 17.05 -12.55
N THR A 16 4.21 16.38 -12.36
CA THR A 16 5.33 16.41 -13.32
C THR A 16 5.17 15.43 -14.48
N LEU A 17 4.18 14.53 -14.41
CA LEU A 17 4.02 13.43 -15.34
C LEU A 17 3.02 13.74 -16.46
N PRO A 18 3.25 13.19 -17.67
CA PRO A 18 2.22 13.21 -18.72
C PRO A 18 1.06 12.28 -18.37
N ASP A 19 -0.05 12.45 -19.08
CA ASP A 19 -1.18 11.53 -19.00
C ASP A 19 -0.73 10.11 -19.35
N LYS A 20 -1.30 9.13 -18.62
CA LYS A 20 -1.05 7.70 -18.85
C LYS A 20 0.42 7.31 -18.81
N ALA A 21 1.20 7.94 -17.93
CA ALA A 21 2.61 7.62 -17.68
C ALA A 21 2.81 6.19 -17.12
N PHE A 22 1.76 5.62 -16.52
CA PHE A 22 1.75 4.28 -15.94
C PHE A 22 0.59 3.46 -16.48
N THR A 23 0.76 2.13 -16.53
CA THR A 23 -0.29 1.21 -16.97
C THR A 23 -1.23 0.82 -15.84
N LEU A 24 -0.71 0.72 -14.61
CA LEU A 24 -1.50 0.35 -13.45
C LEU A 24 -1.00 1.07 -12.19
N ALA A 25 -1.92 1.72 -11.45
CA ALA A 25 -1.67 2.10 -10.07
C ALA A 25 -2.36 1.16 -9.09
N ILE A 26 -1.70 0.90 -7.95
CA ILE A 26 -2.30 0.24 -6.78
C ILE A 26 -2.07 1.16 -5.58
N ALA A 27 -3.11 1.89 -5.19
CA ALA A 27 -3.08 2.87 -4.13
C ALA A 27 -3.74 2.36 -2.84
N ASP A 28 -3.14 2.67 -1.69
CA ASP A 28 -3.70 2.42 -0.35
C ASP A 28 -3.64 3.71 0.47
N PRO A 29 -4.46 4.72 0.12
CA PRO A 29 -4.45 6.00 0.81
C PRO A 29 -5.06 5.89 2.21
N PRO A 30 -4.77 6.85 3.13
CA PRO A 30 -5.46 6.96 4.40
C PRO A 30 -6.97 7.13 4.20
N TYR A 31 -7.77 6.46 5.04
CA TYR A 31 -9.23 6.45 4.84
C TYR A 31 -9.96 7.60 5.53
N GLY A 32 -9.29 8.39 6.39
CA GLY A 32 -9.92 9.50 7.12
C GLY A 32 -10.94 9.06 8.17
N LEU A 33 -10.87 7.81 8.64
CA LEU A 33 -11.87 7.24 9.53
C LEU A 33 -11.86 7.89 10.93
N ILE A 34 -10.68 8.34 11.37
CA ILE A 34 -10.54 9.00 12.67
C ILE A 34 -11.17 10.40 12.61
N GLU A 35 -10.93 11.13 11.55
CA GLU A 35 -11.49 12.46 11.34
C GLU A 35 -13.01 12.43 11.21
N SER A 36 -13.54 11.40 10.54
CA SER A 36 -14.99 11.18 10.40
C SER A 36 -15.68 10.66 11.68
N GLY A 37 -14.94 10.44 12.77
CA GLY A 37 -15.47 9.96 14.05
C GLY A 37 -15.82 8.47 14.06
N VAL A 38 -15.48 7.73 13.03
CA VAL A 38 -15.64 6.26 12.98
C VAL A 38 -14.67 5.62 13.96
N GLN A 39 -15.15 4.76 14.85
CA GLN A 39 -14.30 4.01 15.77
C GLN A 39 -13.52 2.92 14.98
N THR A 40 -12.27 3.17 14.67
CA THR A 40 -11.40 2.23 13.93
C THR A 40 -10.75 1.17 14.80
N ARG A 41 -10.85 1.31 16.13
CA ARG A 41 -10.23 0.41 17.11
C ARG A 41 -11.29 -0.42 17.78
N GLY A 42 -11.14 -1.75 17.64
CA GLY A 42 -12.09 -2.71 18.13
C GLY A 42 -12.56 -2.47 19.57
N GLY A 43 -13.83 -2.32 19.74
CA GLY A 43 -14.73 -2.62 20.86
C GLY A 43 -14.40 -2.21 22.28
N ALA A 44 -13.25 -1.72 22.60
CA ALA A 44 -13.00 -1.06 23.87
C ALA A 44 -13.47 0.38 23.71
N GLY A 45 -14.71 0.65 24.15
CA GLY A 45 -15.24 2.01 24.25
C GLY A 45 -14.16 2.94 24.77
N LYS A 46 -14.19 4.22 24.36
CA LYS A 46 -13.22 5.23 24.83
C LYS A 46 -12.98 5.02 26.31
N LEU A 47 -11.89 4.35 26.67
CA LEU A 47 -11.40 4.35 28.04
C LEU A 47 -11.02 5.80 28.30
N LYS A 48 -11.92 6.55 28.96
CA LYS A 48 -11.64 7.92 29.42
C LYS A 48 -10.31 7.90 30.14
N GLY A 49 -9.31 8.59 29.63
CA GLY A 49 -8.00 8.71 30.24
C GLY A 49 -6.89 7.80 29.69
N ARG A 50 -7.12 6.99 28.66
CA ARG A 50 -6.01 6.25 28.00
C ARG A 50 -5.09 7.23 27.26
N ILE A 51 -3.83 7.26 27.67
CA ILE A 51 -2.78 7.99 26.97
C ILE A 51 -2.41 7.15 25.73
N LEU A 52 -2.55 7.73 24.53
CA LEU A 52 -2.11 7.13 23.28
C LEU A 52 -0.58 7.01 23.28
N ASN A 53 -0.05 5.87 22.79
CA ASN A 53 1.39 5.75 22.55
C ASN A 53 1.80 6.61 21.33
N GLU A 54 3.11 6.80 21.11
CA GLU A 54 3.61 7.67 20.04
C GLU A 54 3.19 7.19 18.65
N SER A 55 3.13 5.87 18.42
CA SER A 55 2.67 5.29 17.14
C SER A 55 1.18 5.58 16.90
N GLU A 56 0.37 5.54 17.95
CA GLU A 56 -1.06 5.86 17.88
C GLU A 56 -1.30 7.34 17.59
N LYS A 57 -0.53 8.23 18.22
CA LYS A 57 -0.58 9.68 17.97
C LYS A 57 -0.11 10.01 16.55
N LYS A 58 0.92 9.32 16.05
CA LYS A 58 1.41 9.48 14.70
C LYS A 58 0.34 9.06 13.69
N PHE A 59 -0.32 7.91 13.91
CA PHE A 59 -1.43 7.42 13.09
C PHE A 59 -2.57 8.45 13.03
N ASP A 60 -2.99 9.01 14.15
CA ASP A 60 -4.07 10.00 14.21
C ASP A 60 -3.77 11.29 13.41
N ARG A 61 -2.48 11.62 13.21
CA ARG A 61 -2.08 12.83 12.46
C ARG A 61 -2.11 12.65 10.94
N TRP A 62 -1.83 11.45 10.45
CA TRP A 62 -1.73 11.23 9.01
C TRP A 62 -2.97 10.55 8.40
N ASP A 63 -3.92 10.04 9.21
CA ASP A 63 -5.17 9.46 8.71
C ASP A 63 -6.13 10.56 8.22
N LYS A 64 -5.72 11.27 7.16
CA LYS A 64 -6.55 12.22 6.43
C LYS A 64 -6.86 11.67 5.05
N ALA A 65 -8.15 11.57 4.73
CA ALA A 65 -8.57 11.15 3.40
C ALA A 65 -8.00 12.11 2.33
N PRO A 66 -7.54 11.60 1.20
CA PRO A 66 -7.15 12.43 0.07
C PRO A 66 -8.32 13.26 -0.44
N THR A 67 -7.99 14.40 -1.06
CA THR A 67 -8.97 15.22 -1.77
C THR A 67 -9.36 14.60 -3.11
N GLN A 68 -10.45 15.07 -3.71
CA GLN A 68 -10.85 14.63 -5.06
C GLN A 68 -9.75 14.85 -6.09
N GLU A 69 -8.98 15.93 -5.96
CA GLU A 69 -7.83 16.23 -6.84
C GLU A 69 -6.81 15.08 -6.89
N PHE A 70 -6.57 14.38 -5.78
CA PHE A 70 -5.68 13.21 -5.77
C PHE A 70 -6.20 12.09 -6.67
N PHE A 71 -7.49 11.79 -6.59
CA PHE A 71 -8.09 10.73 -7.42
C PHE A 71 -8.11 11.12 -8.90
N ASP A 72 -8.40 12.38 -9.20
CA ASP A 72 -8.39 12.91 -10.57
C ASP A 72 -6.98 12.82 -11.19
N GLU A 73 -5.94 13.23 -10.44
CA GLU A 73 -4.55 13.13 -10.89
C GLU A 73 -4.10 11.66 -11.02
N LEU A 74 -4.48 10.79 -10.08
CA LEU A 74 -4.15 9.36 -10.16
C LEU A 74 -4.77 8.73 -11.42
N MET A 75 -6.02 9.04 -11.73
CA MET A 75 -6.69 8.58 -12.95
C MET A 75 -6.13 9.22 -14.21
N ARG A 76 -5.59 10.44 -14.15
CA ARG A 76 -4.93 11.10 -15.27
C ARG A 76 -3.62 10.40 -15.62
N VAL A 77 -2.76 10.14 -14.63
CA VAL A 77 -1.41 9.59 -14.87
C VAL A 77 -1.37 8.09 -15.09
N CYS A 78 -2.46 7.36 -14.79
CA CYS A 78 -2.54 5.89 -14.94
C CYS A 78 -3.62 5.48 -15.93
N GLU A 79 -3.37 4.40 -16.69
CA GLU A 79 -4.40 3.80 -17.56
C GLU A 79 -5.47 3.11 -16.72
N ASN A 80 -5.05 2.34 -15.73
CA ASN A 80 -5.91 1.64 -14.79
C ASN A 80 -5.49 1.89 -13.35
N VAL A 81 -6.46 1.80 -12.43
CA VAL A 81 -6.25 2.11 -11.03
C VAL A 81 -6.97 1.09 -10.13
N ILE A 82 -6.32 0.69 -9.04
CA ILE A 82 -6.89 -0.07 -7.92
C ILE A 82 -6.72 0.80 -6.67
N ILE A 83 -7.81 1.11 -5.97
CA ILE A 83 -7.81 1.96 -4.77
C ILE A 83 -8.39 1.19 -3.60
N TRP A 84 -7.54 0.79 -2.64
CA TRP A 84 -7.98 0.18 -1.39
C TRP A 84 -8.78 1.18 -0.55
N GLY A 85 -9.78 0.69 0.17
CA GLY A 85 -10.70 1.56 0.91
C GLY A 85 -11.64 2.37 0.00
N GLY A 86 -11.85 1.96 -1.24
CA GLY A 86 -12.67 2.71 -2.21
C GLY A 86 -14.11 2.98 -1.77
N ASN A 87 -14.60 2.23 -0.78
CA ASN A 87 -15.91 2.47 -0.16
C ASN A 87 -15.94 3.70 0.79
N TYR A 88 -14.81 4.33 1.06
CA TYR A 88 -14.70 5.52 1.90
C TYR A 88 -14.55 6.81 1.09
N PHE A 89 -14.43 6.73 -0.24
CA PHE A 89 -14.17 7.85 -1.13
C PHE A 89 -15.31 8.06 -2.14
N ASP A 90 -15.44 9.29 -2.62
CA ASP A 90 -16.38 9.61 -3.71
C ASP A 90 -15.74 9.24 -5.06
N LEU A 91 -15.91 7.98 -5.43
CA LEU A 91 -15.41 7.39 -6.67
C LEU A 91 -16.57 7.03 -7.59
N PRO A 92 -16.40 7.07 -8.91
CA PRO A 92 -17.45 6.70 -9.84
C PRO A 92 -17.86 5.23 -9.67
N PRO A 93 -19.09 4.85 -10.06
CA PRO A 93 -19.51 3.45 -10.04
C PRO A 93 -18.53 2.55 -10.79
N SER A 94 -18.15 1.42 -10.19
CA SER A 94 -17.30 0.41 -10.80
C SER A 94 -17.97 -0.96 -10.78
N ARG A 95 -17.84 -1.69 -11.89
CA ARG A 95 -18.29 -3.09 -11.98
C ARG A 95 -17.31 -4.04 -11.27
N CYS A 96 -16.03 -3.71 -11.24
CA CYS A 96 -14.99 -4.56 -10.67
C CYS A 96 -14.54 -4.01 -9.29
N VAL A 97 -15.18 -4.50 -8.24
CA VAL A 97 -14.72 -4.31 -6.87
C VAL A 97 -13.93 -5.54 -6.44
N VAL A 98 -12.82 -5.35 -5.75
CA VAL A 98 -12.07 -6.44 -5.10
C VAL A 98 -12.46 -6.49 -3.63
N ALA A 99 -12.87 -7.66 -3.14
CA ALA A 99 -13.06 -7.95 -1.74
C ALA A 99 -11.92 -8.83 -1.24
N TRP A 100 -11.13 -8.32 -0.28
CA TRP A 100 -10.14 -9.12 0.41
C TRP A 100 -10.72 -9.64 1.72
N ASP A 101 -10.97 -10.96 1.79
CA ASP A 101 -11.34 -11.68 3.01
C ASP A 101 -10.05 -11.93 3.82
N LYS A 102 -9.95 -11.28 4.98
CA LYS A 102 -8.78 -11.35 5.88
C LYS A 102 -8.72 -12.64 6.69
N CYS A 103 -9.70 -13.53 6.54
CA CYS A 103 -9.81 -14.82 7.26
C CYS A 103 -9.69 -14.66 8.79
N GLN A 104 -10.08 -13.50 9.33
CA GLN A 104 -9.91 -13.23 10.75
C GLN A 104 -11.24 -13.45 11.51
N PRO A 105 -11.20 -14.11 12.70
CA PRO A 105 -12.41 -14.52 13.42
C PRO A 105 -12.98 -13.46 14.39
N TRP A 106 -12.29 -12.33 14.57
CA TRP A 106 -12.63 -11.35 15.59
C TRP A 106 -13.81 -10.46 15.15
N PRO A 107 -14.95 -10.45 15.87
CA PRO A 107 -16.15 -9.72 15.45
C PRO A 107 -15.97 -8.18 15.47
N ASN A 108 -15.00 -7.68 16.23
CA ASN A 108 -14.73 -6.24 16.38
C ASN A 108 -13.73 -5.69 15.34
N PHE A 109 -13.24 -6.52 14.42
CA PHE A 109 -12.37 -6.11 13.33
C PHE A 109 -13.04 -6.37 12.00
N SER A 110 -12.79 -5.51 11.02
CA SER A 110 -13.30 -5.70 9.67
C SER A 110 -12.82 -7.04 9.11
N GLN A 111 -13.74 -7.92 8.74
CA GLN A 111 -13.47 -9.22 8.17
C GLN A 111 -12.98 -9.12 6.73
N ILE A 112 -13.47 -8.09 6.01
CA ILE A 112 -13.11 -7.82 4.62
C ILE A 112 -12.58 -6.41 4.46
N GLU A 113 -11.84 -6.19 3.40
CA GLU A 113 -11.43 -4.89 2.92
C GLU A 113 -11.73 -4.79 1.43
N LEU A 114 -12.24 -3.64 1.00
CA LEU A 114 -12.68 -3.44 -0.37
C LEU A 114 -11.69 -2.56 -1.13
N ALA A 115 -11.44 -2.91 -2.39
CA ALA A 115 -10.79 -2.00 -3.33
C ALA A 115 -11.74 -1.68 -4.49
N TRP A 116 -11.85 -0.40 -4.81
CA TRP A 116 -12.42 0.08 -6.05
C TRP A 116 -11.42 -0.11 -7.19
N THR A 117 -11.90 -0.44 -8.39
CA THR A 117 -11.02 -0.51 -9.56
C THR A 117 -11.64 0.17 -10.78
N SER A 118 -10.80 0.66 -11.70
CA SER A 118 -11.23 1.21 -12.98
C SER A 118 -11.54 0.14 -14.04
N PHE A 119 -11.34 -1.14 -13.73
CA PHE A 119 -11.53 -2.23 -14.68
C PHE A 119 -13.02 -2.58 -14.91
N ASP A 120 -13.37 -2.91 -16.14
CA ASP A 120 -14.68 -3.45 -16.49
C ASP A 120 -14.69 -4.99 -16.45
N TYR A 121 -14.46 -5.55 -15.25
CA TYR A 121 -14.53 -6.98 -14.97
C TYR A 121 -15.61 -7.29 -13.93
N PRO A 122 -16.05 -8.56 -13.79
CA PRO A 122 -16.82 -8.98 -12.62
C PRO A 122 -16.00 -8.79 -11.33
N ALA A 123 -16.70 -8.48 -10.24
CA ALA A 123 -16.07 -8.36 -8.91
C ALA A 123 -15.23 -9.59 -8.55
N LYS A 124 -14.16 -9.37 -7.80
CA LYS A 124 -13.18 -10.40 -7.42
C LYS A 124 -13.14 -10.58 -5.91
N LEU A 125 -12.93 -11.81 -5.47
CA LEU A 125 -12.70 -12.17 -4.08
C LEU A 125 -11.28 -12.76 -3.93
N TYR A 126 -10.54 -12.25 -2.95
CA TYR A 126 -9.27 -12.80 -2.53
C TYR A 126 -9.32 -13.18 -1.04
N LYS A 127 -8.86 -14.38 -0.69
CA LYS A 127 -8.81 -14.87 0.69
C LYS A 127 -7.37 -15.03 1.11
N PHE A 128 -6.97 -14.30 2.14
CA PHE A 128 -5.61 -14.36 2.67
C PHE A 128 -5.56 -13.89 4.12
N ASP A 129 -4.95 -14.67 5.00
CA ASP A 129 -4.79 -14.33 6.41
C ASP A 129 -3.69 -13.28 6.61
N ASN A 130 -4.07 -12.12 7.13
CA ASN A 130 -3.16 -11.00 7.37
C ASN A 130 -2.45 -11.04 8.74
N ARG A 131 -2.57 -12.13 9.48
CA ARG A 131 -1.95 -12.24 10.80
C ARG A 131 -0.44 -12.49 10.66
N THR A 132 0.35 -11.44 10.83
CA THR A 132 1.84 -11.47 10.84
C THR A 132 2.35 -10.57 11.96
N ASN A 133 3.46 -10.95 12.59
CA ASN A 133 4.09 -10.20 13.67
C ASN A 133 5.12 -9.17 13.18
N ASP A 134 5.50 -9.21 11.90
CA ASP A 134 6.63 -8.45 11.35
C ASP A 134 6.20 -7.19 10.60
N LYS A 135 5.21 -6.45 11.14
CA LYS A 135 4.71 -5.22 10.51
C LYS A 135 5.59 -4.03 10.86
N ILE A 136 6.11 -3.36 9.85
CA ILE A 136 6.86 -2.08 9.98
C ILE A 136 5.95 -0.86 9.82
N HIS A 137 4.72 -1.05 9.34
CA HIS A 137 3.70 -0.01 9.16
C HIS A 137 2.36 -0.47 9.76
N PRO A 138 1.60 0.39 10.46
CA PRO A 138 0.37 0.00 11.17
C PRO A 138 -0.72 -0.58 10.26
N THR A 139 -0.82 -0.09 9.03
CA THR A 139 -1.80 -0.54 8.02
C THR A 139 -1.17 -1.43 6.94
N GLN A 140 0.01 -2.00 7.21
CA GLN A 140 0.74 -2.82 6.24
C GLN A 140 -0.13 -3.95 5.67
N LYS A 141 -0.31 -3.91 4.35
CA LYS A 141 -0.90 -4.99 3.59
C LYS A 141 0.13 -6.07 3.23
N PRO A 142 -0.29 -7.34 3.08
CA PRO A 142 0.61 -8.44 2.70
C PRO A 142 1.20 -8.27 1.30
N VAL A 143 2.43 -8.72 1.09
CA VAL A 143 3.06 -8.81 -0.25
C VAL A 143 2.22 -9.68 -1.18
N ASP A 144 1.68 -10.79 -0.66
CA ASP A 144 0.84 -11.73 -1.42
C ASP A 144 -0.44 -11.09 -1.97
N LEU A 145 -1.02 -10.11 -1.25
CA LEU A 145 -2.19 -9.36 -1.72
C LEU A 145 -1.84 -8.54 -2.96
N TYR A 146 -0.70 -7.84 -2.93
CA TYR A 146 -0.22 -7.07 -4.09
C TYR A 146 0.18 -7.99 -5.23
N ALA A 147 0.84 -9.12 -4.94
CA ALA A 147 1.18 -10.12 -5.94
C ALA A 147 -0.08 -10.68 -6.63
N TRP A 148 -1.14 -10.95 -5.85
CA TRP A 148 -2.42 -11.39 -6.41
C TRP A 148 -3.06 -10.29 -7.28
N CYS A 149 -3.04 -9.02 -6.85
CA CYS A 149 -3.52 -7.90 -7.67
C CYS A 149 -2.76 -7.81 -9.01
N LEU A 150 -1.43 -7.88 -8.97
CA LEU A 150 -0.61 -7.85 -10.17
C LEU A 150 -0.88 -9.05 -11.09
N ASN A 151 -0.97 -10.26 -10.54
CA ASN A 151 -1.28 -11.44 -11.33
C ASN A 151 -2.68 -11.40 -11.97
N THR A 152 -3.62 -10.71 -11.35
CA THR A 152 -5.02 -10.63 -11.81
C THR A 152 -5.23 -9.51 -12.83
N PHE A 153 -4.54 -8.38 -12.69
CA PHE A 153 -4.86 -7.16 -13.38
C PHE A 153 -3.72 -6.62 -14.26
N ALA A 154 -2.46 -6.97 -13.97
CA ALA A 154 -1.32 -6.52 -14.75
C ALA A 154 -0.93 -7.52 -15.85
N LYS A 155 -0.20 -7.02 -16.86
CA LYS A 155 0.35 -7.79 -17.97
C LYS A 155 1.88 -7.64 -17.99
N PRO A 156 2.62 -8.61 -18.54
CA PRO A 156 4.06 -8.45 -18.75
C PRO A 156 4.39 -7.15 -19.49
N GLY A 157 5.32 -6.37 -18.94
CA GLY A 157 5.70 -5.06 -19.48
C GLY A 157 4.95 -3.87 -18.88
N ASP A 158 3.94 -4.10 -18.06
CA ASP A 158 3.24 -3.02 -17.35
C ASP A 158 4.20 -2.28 -16.40
N ARG A 159 3.97 -0.98 -16.28
CA ARG A 159 4.66 -0.09 -15.34
C ARG A 159 3.74 0.23 -14.18
N ILE A 160 4.13 -0.18 -12.99
CA ILE A 160 3.32 -0.12 -11.77
C ILE A 160 3.63 1.16 -10.98
N PHE A 161 2.59 1.83 -10.50
CA PHE A 161 2.70 3.02 -9.65
C PHE A 161 2.00 2.80 -8.30
N ASP A 162 2.69 3.18 -7.22
CA ASP A 162 2.09 3.26 -5.88
C ASP A 162 2.36 4.66 -5.29
N PRO A 163 1.33 5.51 -5.22
CA PRO A 163 1.48 6.89 -4.74
C PRO A 163 1.78 6.99 -3.23
N MET A 164 1.46 5.95 -2.44
CA MET A 164 1.56 5.96 -0.97
C MET A 164 2.03 4.59 -0.47
N MET A 165 3.28 4.23 -0.82
CA MET A 165 3.80 2.86 -0.72
C MET A 165 4.03 2.34 0.71
N GLY A 166 4.05 3.20 1.72
CA GLY A 166 4.17 2.83 3.13
C GLY A 166 5.27 1.82 3.41
N SER A 167 4.87 0.58 3.71
CA SER A 167 5.79 -0.54 3.99
C SER A 167 6.48 -1.12 2.75
N GLN A 168 6.21 -0.61 1.56
CA GLN A 168 6.72 -1.08 0.26
C GLN A 168 6.36 -2.54 -0.11
N SER A 169 5.25 -3.05 0.42
CA SER A 169 4.77 -4.39 0.05
C SER A 169 4.45 -4.50 -1.45
N SER A 170 3.89 -3.45 -2.05
CA SER A 170 3.64 -3.34 -3.48
C SER A 170 4.93 -3.38 -4.31
N ARG A 171 5.98 -2.67 -3.85
CA ARG A 171 7.31 -2.68 -4.48
C ARG A 171 7.93 -4.06 -4.48
N ILE A 172 7.86 -4.76 -3.33
CA ILE A 172 8.40 -6.11 -3.17
C ILE A 172 7.68 -7.08 -4.12
N ALA A 173 6.35 -7.01 -4.18
CA ALA A 173 5.56 -7.84 -5.09
C ALA A 173 5.92 -7.57 -6.55
N ALA A 174 5.95 -6.29 -6.97
CA ALA A 174 6.29 -5.89 -8.34
C ALA A 174 7.71 -6.36 -8.73
N TYR A 175 8.70 -6.20 -7.83
CA TYR A 175 10.06 -6.66 -8.05
C TYR A 175 10.14 -8.18 -8.24
N LYS A 176 9.52 -8.96 -7.35
CA LYS A 176 9.52 -10.43 -7.43
C LYS A 176 8.82 -10.96 -8.68
N MET A 177 7.89 -10.20 -9.23
CA MET A 177 7.15 -10.55 -10.44
C MET A 177 7.71 -9.94 -11.73
N GLY A 178 8.79 -9.15 -11.67
CA GLY A 178 9.48 -8.63 -12.85
C GLY A 178 8.85 -7.38 -13.48
N PHE A 179 8.03 -6.64 -12.74
CA PHE A 179 7.42 -5.39 -13.21
C PHE A 179 8.34 -4.18 -12.98
N ASP A 180 8.28 -3.21 -13.87
CA ASP A 180 8.81 -1.88 -13.61
C ASP A 180 7.91 -1.18 -12.57
N TYR A 181 8.53 -0.52 -11.59
CA TYR A 181 7.82 0.05 -10.44
C TYR A 181 8.31 1.45 -10.13
N VAL A 182 7.35 2.31 -9.79
CA VAL A 182 7.60 3.62 -9.19
C VAL A 182 6.71 3.78 -7.96
N GLY A 183 7.26 4.35 -6.87
CA GLY A 183 6.48 4.62 -5.67
C GLY A 183 6.91 5.89 -4.95
N CYS A 184 5.95 6.52 -4.26
CA CYS A 184 6.15 7.66 -3.39
C CYS A 184 5.82 7.32 -1.94
N GLU A 185 6.53 7.93 -1.00
CA GLU A 185 6.23 7.89 0.43
C GLU A 185 6.61 9.23 1.05
N LEU A 186 5.66 9.88 1.69
CA LEU A 186 5.86 11.20 2.29
C LEU A 186 6.64 11.10 3.61
N ASP A 187 6.31 10.12 4.45
CA ASP A 187 6.95 9.94 5.76
C ASP A 187 8.32 9.32 5.59
N LYS A 188 9.35 10.12 5.92
CA LYS A 188 10.77 9.71 5.81
C LYS A 188 11.11 8.44 6.59
N GLU A 189 10.51 8.25 7.76
CA GLU A 189 10.77 7.08 8.61
C GLU A 189 10.21 5.80 7.96
N TYR A 190 8.97 5.87 7.42
CA TYR A 190 8.39 4.74 6.69
C TYR A 190 9.10 4.49 5.37
N PHE A 191 9.52 5.54 4.67
CA PHE A 191 10.35 5.41 3.48
C PHE A 191 11.63 4.62 3.74
N ASP A 192 12.40 5.03 4.77
CA ASP A 192 13.68 4.39 5.12
C ASP A 192 13.48 2.92 5.55
N LYS A 193 12.52 2.66 6.46
CA LYS A 193 12.18 1.29 6.90
C LYS A 193 11.73 0.41 5.74
N GLY A 194 10.94 0.95 4.82
CA GLY A 194 10.50 0.25 3.63
C GLY A 194 11.66 -0.09 2.69
N CYS A 195 12.61 0.84 2.49
CA CYS A 195 13.81 0.60 1.70
C CYS A 195 14.70 -0.49 2.32
N GLU A 196 14.89 -0.48 3.64
CA GLU A 196 15.63 -1.53 4.36
C GLU A 196 14.93 -2.90 4.22
N ARG A 197 13.60 -2.92 4.36
CA ARG A 197 12.81 -4.14 4.15
C ARG A 197 12.96 -4.66 2.73
N PHE A 198 12.84 -3.80 1.73
CA PHE A 198 13.02 -4.17 0.31
C PHE A 198 14.42 -4.73 0.05
N ALA A 199 15.48 -4.08 0.56
CA ALA A 199 16.84 -4.55 0.41
C ALA A 199 17.03 -5.95 1.01
N LYS A 200 16.47 -6.19 2.20
CA LYS A 200 16.50 -7.49 2.87
C LYS A 200 15.74 -8.56 2.08
N GLU A 201 14.48 -8.28 1.69
CA GLU A 201 13.61 -9.29 1.08
C GLU A 201 13.90 -9.56 -0.42
N CYS A 202 14.48 -8.59 -1.13
CA CYS A 202 14.70 -8.68 -2.58
C CYS A 202 16.17 -8.77 -3.00
N LYS A 203 17.10 -8.27 -2.15
CA LYS A 203 18.53 -8.23 -2.48
C LYS A 203 19.41 -9.00 -1.50
N GLY A 204 18.81 -9.54 -0.44
CA GLY A 204 19.55 -10.21 0.64
C GLY A 204 20.47 -9.29 1.43
N GLU A 205 20.23 -7.97 1.41
CA GLU A 205 21.06 -6.97 2.06
C GLU A 205 20.58 -6.73 3.51
N ILE A 206 21.51 -6.78 4.48
CA ILE A 206 21.25 -6.49 5.90
C ILE A 206 22.13 -5.34 6.33
N LYS A 207 21.52 -4.24 6.79
CA LYS A 207 22.24 -3.12 7.38
C LYS A 207 22.55 -3.41 8.86
N LEU A 208 23.82 -3.40 9.22
CA LEU A 208 24.27 -3.58 10.61
C LEU A 208 24.14 -2.28 11.40
N LYS A 209 24.26 -2.39 12.75
CA LYS A 209 24.15 -1.24 13.67
C LYS A 209 25.23 -0.17 13.45
N ASP A 210 26.37 -0.54 12.91
CA ASP A 210 27.47 0.35 12.57
C ASP A 210 27.31 1.05 11.22
N GLY A 211 26.19 0.79 10.50
CA GLY A 211 25.87 1.35 9.19
C GLY A 211 26.42 0.56 8.01
N SER A 212 27.22 -0.48 8.24
CA SER A 212 27.72 -1.36 7.16
C SER A 212 26.60 -2.22 6.58
N ILE A 213 26.72 -2.58 5.28
CA ILE A 213 25.77 -3.45 4.57
C ILE A 213 26.42 -4.79 4.30
N VAL A 214 25.81 -5.86 4.77
CA VAL A 214 26.21 -7.25 4.51
C VAL A 214 25.21 -7.87 3.53
N LYS A 215 25.70 -8.53 2.46
CA LYS A 215 24.87 -9.35 1.59
C LYS A 215 24.80 -10.77 2.14
N GLN A 216 23.60 -11.32 2.27
CA GLN A 216 23.42 -12.73 2.54
C GLN A 216 23.84 -13.49 1.28
N ALA A 217 24.84 -14.36 1.38
CA ALA A 217 25.26 -15.22 0.28
C ALA A 217 24.06 -16.09 -0.17
N SER A 218 23.76 -16.07 -1.45
CA SER A 218 22.78 -16.98 -2.03
C SER A 218 23.35 -18.39 -2.03
N LEU A 219 22.52 -19.39 -1.77
CA LEU A 219 22.88 -20.82 -1.94
C LEU A 219 23.33 -21.16 -3.38
N PHE A 220 23.09 -20.27 -4.33
CA PHE A 220 23.51 -20.38 -5.74
C PHE A 220 24.83 -19.66 -6.04
N ASP A 221 25.44 -19.01 -5.06
CA ASP A 221 26.75 -18.35 -5.19
C ASP A 221 27.88 -19.26 -4.65
N LEU A 222 27.59 -20.50 -4.30
CA LEU A 222 28.47 -21.61 -3.95
C LEU A 222 28.43 -22.64 -5.08
#